data_66b0e27238ce78208f18a8cdd3be17f8
#
_entry.id   66b0e27238ce78208f18a8cdd3be17f8
#
_cell.length_a   1.000
_cell.length_b   1.000
_cell.length_c   1.000
_cell.angle_alpha   90.00
_cell.angle_beta   90.00
_cell.angle_gamma   90.00
#
_symmetry.space_group_name_H-M   'P 1'
#
loop_
_entity.id
_entity.type
_entity.pdbx_description
1 polymer ?
#
loop_
_entity_poly.entity_id
_entity_poly.type
_entity_poly.pdbx_seq_one_letter_code
_entity_poly.pdbx_strand_id
1 'polypeptide(L)'
;MRARVSILIAFIASLIFGACPAHAERISNAVAVFAALDKVTGRVSPLEIKMGQTATFGALKVTARACYTRPPTENPLTSAFIEVDELLLDGSSRRIFTGWTFAESPGLHAVEHPTFDVWLTSCKMPEADTSLGRRANSPKP
;
A
#
# COMPACT_ATOMS: atom_id res chain seq x y z
N MET A 1 -52.48 -4.16 27.74
CA MET A 1 -51.36 -3.26 27.38
C MET A 1 -49.98 -3.82 27.72
N ARG A 2 -49.77 -4.45 28.86
CA ARG A 2 -48.45 -4.97 29.28
C ARG A 2 -47.88 -6.10 28.34
N ALA A 3 -48.72 -6.99 27.85
CA ALA A 3 -48.28 -8.09 26.97
C ALA A 3 -47.79 -7.61 25.58
N ARG A 4 -48.37 -6.56 25.01
CA ARG A 4 -47.98 -6.01 23.72
C ARG A 4 -46.64 -5.27 23.77
N VAL A 5 -46.35 -4.61 24.89
CA VAL A 5 -45.07 -3.95 25.12
C VAL A 5 -43.93 -4.95 25.29
N SER A 6 -44.17 -6.08 25.99
CA SER A 6 -43.18 -7.14 26.17
C SER A 6 -42.78 -7.82 24.84
N ILE A 7 -43.72 -8.00 23.91
CA ILE A 7 -43.47 -8.60 22.58
C ILE A 7 -42.64 -7.63 21.70
N LEU A 8 -42.93 -6.32 21.78
CA LEU A 8 -42.17 -5.30 21.05
C LEU A 8 -40.72 -5.20 21.54
N ILE A 9 -40.48 -5.27 22.84
CA ILE A 9 -39.13 -5.25 23.43
C ILE A 9 -38.33 -6.49 23.04
N ALA A 10 -38.97 -7.67 23.01
CA ALA A 10 -38.31 -8.93 22.56
C ALA A 10 -37.93 -8.87 21.09
N PHE A 11 -38.74 -8.24 20.24
CA PHE A 11 -38.46 -8.11 18.80
C PHE A 11 -37.30 -7.14 18.53
N ILE A 12 -37.20 -6.05 19.28
CA ILE A 12 -36.09 -5.06 19.16
C ILE A 12 -34.78 -5.65 19.68
N ALA A 13 -34.81 -6.44 20.76
CA ALA A 13 -33.63 -7.11 21.28
C ALA A 13 -33.06 -8.16 20.32
N SER A 14 -33.91 -8.82 19.52
CA SER A 14 -33.49 -9.82 18.52
C SER A 14 -32.80 -9.20 17.30
N LEU A 15 -33.05 -7.94 16.98
CA LEU A 15 -32.42 -7.24 15.84
C LEU A 15 -30.97 -6.76 16.15
N ILE A 16 -30.58 -6.66 17.41
CA ILE A 16 -29.29 -6.12 17.82
C ILE A 16 -28.17 -7.19 17.78
N PHE A 17 -28.53 -8.48 17.82
CA PHE A 17 -27.57 -9.61 17.87
C PHE A 17 -27.01 -10.07 16.51
N GLY A 18 -27.44 -9.47 15.39
CA GLY A 18 -27.08 -9.92 14.03
C GLY A 18 -25.95 -9.16 13.32
N ALA A 19 -25.31 -8.17 13.95
CA ALA A 19 -24.20 -7.45 13.33
C ALA A 19 -22.88 -8.23 13.50
N CYS A 20 -22.64 -9.22 12.64
CA CYS A 20 -21.31 -9.79 12.46
C CYS A 20 -20.39 -8.68 11.88
N PRO A 21 -19.28 -8.29 12.53
CA PRO A 21 -18.33 -7.37 11.93
C PRO A 21 -17.74 -8.05 10.70
N ALA A 22 -18.01 -7.49 9.52
CA ALA A 22 -17.33 -7.87 8.29
C ALA A 22 -15.88 -7.37 8.38
N HIS A 23 -14.94 -8.24 8.78
CA HIS A 23 -13.52 -7.97 8.70
C HIS A 23 -13.07 -8.15 7.24
N ALA A 24 -12.79 -7.05 6.55
CA ALA A 24 -12.00 -7.08 5.33
C ALA A 24 -10.54 -7.38 5.71
N GLU A 25 -10.06 -8.56 5.35
CA GLU A 25 -8.68 -8.98 5.61
C GLU A 25 -7.71 -8.19 4.70
N ARG A 26 -6.67 -7.59 5.29
CA ARG A 26 -5.59 -6.91 4.57
C ARG A 26 -4.28 -7.62 4.82
N ILE A 27 -3.58 -7.93 3.75
CA ILE A 27 -2.24 -8.53 3.79
C ILE A 27 -1.23 -7.40 3.78
N SER A 28 -0.42 -7.30 4.85
CA SER A 28 0.68 -6.33 4.92
C SER A 28 1.88 -6.87 4.16
N ASN A 29 2.44 -6.06 3.28
CA ASN A 29 3.60 -6.38 2.45
C ASN A 29 4.81 -5.54 2.87
N ALA A 30 6.00 -6.07 2.67
CA ALA A 30 7.23 -5.40 3.10
C ALA A 30 7.86 -4.53 2.01
N VAL A 31 7.43 -4.64 0.76
CA VAL A 31 7.95 -3.88 -0.37
C VAL A 31 6.81 -3.32 -1.20
N ALA A 32 6.85 -2.02 -1.48
CA ALA A 32 5.99 -1.37 -2.46
C ALA A 32 6.75 -1.25 -3.78
N VAL A 33 6.07 -1.55 -4.89
CA VAL A 33 6.60 -1.45 -6.25
C VAL A 33 5.86 -0.34 -6.96
N PHE A 34 6.62 0.64 -7.42
CA PHE A 34 6.12 1.79 -8.17
C PHE A 34 6.65 1.77 -9.60
N ALA A 35 5.94 2.41 -10.50
CA ALA A 35 6.50 2.89 -11.75
C ALA A 35 6.76 4.39 -11.62
N ALA A 36 7.91 4.82 -12.08
CA ALA A 36 8.35 6.21 -12.06
C ALA A 36 8.64 6.67 -13.48
N LEU A 37 7.96 7.73 -13.92
CA LEU A 37 8.07 8.32 -15.25
C LEU A 37 8.84 9.65 -15.20
N ASP A 38 9.85 9.76 -16.02
CA ASP A 38 10.44 11.03 -16.40
C ASP A 38 9.69 11.57 -17.64
N LYS A 39 8.92 12.65 -17.47
CA LYS A 39 8.09 13.25 -18.54
C LYS A 39 8.92 13.93 -19.62
N VAL A 40 10.16 14.30 -19.32
CA VAL A 40 11.05 14.96 -20.29
C VAL A 40 11.59 13.95 -21.29
N THR A 41 12.00 12.78 -20.80
CA THR A 41 12.61 11.72 -21.63
C THR A 41 11.60 10.64 -22.03
N GLY A 42 10.42 10.59 -21.42
CA GLY A 42 9.43 9.54 -21.60
C GLY A 42 9.84 8.18 -21.03
N ARG A 43 10.90 8.14 -20.20
CA ARG A 43 11.41 6.88 -19.62
C ARG A 43 10.61 6.50 -18.40
N VAL A 44 10.14 5.26 -18.37
CA VAL A 44 9.54 4.63 -17.20
C VAL A 44 10.53 3.65 -16.57
N SER A 45 10.70 3.73 -15.27
CA SER A 45 11.58 2.84 -14.50
C SER A 45 10.85 2.24 -13.30
N PRO A 46 11.07 0.97 -12.97
CA PRO A 46 10.54 0.40 -11.74
C PRO A 46 11.27 0.98 -10.53
N LEU A 47 10.53 1.22 -9.45
CA LEU A 47 11.04 1.73 -8.19
C LEU A 47 10.52 0.86 -7.05
N GLU A 48 11.38 0.04 -6.48
CA GLU A 48 11.04 -0.83 -5.34
C GLU A 48 11.49 -0.18 -4.03
N ILE A 49 10.56 -0.04 -3.10
CA ILE A 49 10.82 0.61 -1.82
C ILE A 49 10.38 -0.32 -0.69
N LYS A 50 11.32 -0.70 0.18
CA LYS A 50 11.01 -1.43 1.42
C LYS A 50 10.31 -0.50 2.39
N MET A 51 9.40 -1.06 3.19
CA MET A 51 8.65 -0.27 4.19
C MET A 51 9.60 0.49 5.12
N GLY A 52 9.29 1.78 5.32
CA GLY A 52 10.10 2.70 6.11
C GLY A 52 11.33 3.27 5.40
N GLN A 53 11.65 2.80 4.19
CA GLN A 53 12.79 3.32 3.41
C GLN A 53 12.34 4.39 2.42
N THR A 54 13.32 5.16 1.97
CA THR A 54 13.16 6.22 0.96
C THR A 54 13.99 5.86 -0.27
N ALA A 55 13.39 5.97 -1.45
CA ALA A 55 14.08 5.90 -2.73
C ALA A 55 14.01 7.26 -3.45
N THR A 56 15.04 7.55 -4.23
CA THR A 56 15.11 8.80 -5.00
C THR A 56 14.92 8.53 -6.48
N PHE A 57 14.06 9.31 -7.13
CA PHE A 57 13.87 9.31 -8.57
C PHE A 57 13.84 10.76 -9.08
N GLY A 58 14.85 11.15 -9.83
CA GLY A 58 15.04 12.55 -10.23
C GLY A 58 15.10 13.49 -9.02
N ALA A 59 14.21 14.47 -8.99
CA ALA A 59 14.08 15.38 -7.85
C ALA A 59 13.14 14.87 -6.75
N LEU A 60 12.52 13.69 -6.91
CA LEU A 60 11.58 13.15 -5.94
C LEU A 60 12.25 12.17 -4.98
N LYS A 61 11.96 12.31 -3.69
CA LYS A 61 12.23 11.33 -2.64
C LYS A 61 10.92 10.69 -2.22
N VAL A 62 10.75 9.40 -2.48
CA VAL A 62 9.55 8.64 -2.16
C VAL A 62 9.82 7.73 -0.98
N THR A 63 9.06 7.90 0.09
CA THR A 63 9.12 7.06 1.29
C THR A 63 7.87 6.21 1.37
N ALA A 64 8.01 4.88 1.42
CA ALA A 64 6.90 3.96 1.59
C ALA A 64 6.69 3.63 3.08
N ARG A 65 5.48 3.90 3.61
CA ARG A 65 5.14 3.68 5.02
C ARG A 65 4.30 2.43 5.24
N ALA A 66 3.43 2.09 4.28
CA ALA A 66 2.61 0.89 4.31
C ALA A 66 2.30 0.42 2.90
N CYS A 67 2.13 -0.90 2.70
CA CYS A 67 1.70 -1.50 1.44
C CYS A 67 0.80 -2.70 1.74
N TYR A 68 -0.44 -2.64 1.27
CA TYR A 68 -1.46 -3.66 1.54
C TYR A 68 -2.03 -4.21 0.25
N THR A 69 -2.31 -5.52 0.28
CA THR A 69 -3.09 -6.22 -0.73
C THR A 69 -4.28 -6.91 -0.07
N ARG A 70 -5.26 -7.34 -0.88
CA ARG A 70 -6.35 -8.20 -0.43
C ARG A 70 -6.06 -9.66 -0.73
N PRO A 71 -6.69 -10.61 0.01
CA PRO A 71 -6.63 -12.02 -0.33
C PRO A 71 -7.13 -12.27 -1.76
N PRO A 72 -6.62 -13.34 -2.45
CA PRO A 72 -7.03 -13.68 -3.82
C PRO A 72 -8.53 -14.01 -3.98
N THR A 73 -9.22 -14.25 -2.87
CA THR A 73 -10.67 -14.53 -2.81
C THR A 73 -11.54 -13.27 -2.86
N GLU A 74 -10.93 -12.10 -2.70
CA GLU A 74 -11.59 -10.78 -2.75
C GLU A 74 -11.23 -10.04 -4.04
N ASN A 75 -12.01 -8.98 -4.32
CA ASN A 75 -11.67 -8.07 -5.42
C ASN A 75 -10.28 -7.47 -5.18
N PRO A 76 -9.38 -7.50 -6.18
CA PRO A 76 -8.04 -6.95 -6.05
C PRO A 76 -8.09 -5.49 -5.59
N LEU A 77 -7.33 -5.19 -4.55
CA LEU A 77 -7.09 -3.83 -4.11
C LEU A 77 -5.69 -3.75 -3.52
N THR A 78 -4.83 -3.01 -4.20
CA THR A 78 -3.47 -2.74 -3.78
C THR A 78 -3.35 -1.29 -3.39
N SER A 79 -2.94 -1.03 -2.15
CA SER A 79 -2.82 0.32 -1.62
C SER A 79 -1.51 0.51 -0.88
N ALA A 80 -0.91 1.69 -1.04
CA ALA A 80 0.27 2.09 -0.28
C ALA A 80 0.09 3.48 0.32
N PHE A 81 0.60 3.66 1.54
CA PHE A 81 0.74 4.99 2.14
C PHE A 81 2.16 5.49 1.88
N ILE A 82 2.26 6.62 1.20
CA ILE A 82 3.55 7.21 0.82
C ILE A 82 3.66 8.67 1.24
N GLU A 83 4.90 9.08 1.39
CA GLU A 83 5.30 10.47 1.54
C GLU A 83 6.26 10.80 0.41
N VAL A 84 6.05 11.93 -0.27
CA VAL A 84 6.92 12.37 -1.36
C VAL A 84 7.42 13.77 -1.07
N ASP A 85 8.74 13.90 -1.09
CA ASP A 85 9.45 15.17 -0.95
C ASP A 85 10.12 15.52 -2.27
N GLU A 86 10.01 16.77 -2.67
CA GLU A 86 10.75 17.36 -3.80
C GLU A 86 12.07 17.94 -3.32
N LEU A 87 13.17 17.57 -3.97
CA LEU A 87 14.48 18.17 -3.77
C LEU A 87 14.55 19.46 -4.58
N LEU A 88 14.77 20.59 -3.89
CA LEU A 88 14.90 21.89 -4.52
C LEU A 88 16.36 22.15 -4.94
N LEU A 89 16.57 23.12 -5.84
CA LEU A 89 17.89 23.46 -6.37
C LEU A 89 18.84 24.03 -5.31
N ASP A 90 18.32 24.57 -4.22
CA ASP A 90 19.09 25.07 -3.08
C ASP A 90 19.53 23.96 -2.11
N GLY A 91 19.18 22.68 -2.42
CA GLY A 91 19.47 21.50 -1.59
C GLY A 91 18.45 21.25 -0.47
N SER A 92 17.47 22.12 -0.28
CA SER A 92 16.36 21.88 0.65
C SER A 92 15.37 20.88 0.08
N SER A 93 14.47 20.35 0.91
CA SER A 93 13.38 19.47 0.45
C SER A 93 12.04 19.98 0.94
N ARG A 94 11.02 19.80 0.10
CA ARG A 94 9.65 20.21 0.37
C ARG A 94 8.70 19.02 0.21
N ARG A 95 7.87 18.76 1.22
CA ARG A 95 6.81 17.76 1.12
C ARG A 95 5.76 18.21 0.11
N ILE A 96 5.56 17.41 -0.95
CA ILE A 96 4.58 17.67 -2.01
C ILE A 96 3.39 16.72 -1.96
N PHE A 97 3.55 15.55 -1.33
CA PHE A 97 2.48 14.57 -1.20
C PHE A 97 2.61 13.77 0.09
N THR A 98 1.49 13.50 0.73
CA THR A 98 1.35 12.52 1.83
C THR A 98 -0.03 11.90 1.73
N GLY A 99 -0.12 10.58 1.54
CA GLY A 99 -1.42 9.94 1.44
C GLY A 99 -1.36 8.52 0.91
N TRP A 100 -2.58 7.98 0.74
CA TRP A 100 -2.80 6.68 0.13
C TRP A 100 -2.82 6.78 -1.39
N THR A 101 -2.15 5.86 -2.05
CA THR A 101 -2.19 5.65 -3.50
C THR A 101 -2.65 4.22 -3.80
N PHE A 102 -3.27 4.00 -4.96
CA PHE A 102 -3.94 2.75 -5.33
C PHE A 102 -3.47 2.29 -6.71
N ALA A 103 -3.08 1.02 -6.83
CA ALA A 103 -2.60 0.47 -8.11
C ALA A 103 -3.71 0.37 -9.15
N GLU A 104 -4.93 0.05 -8.72
CA GLU A 104 -6.11 -0.09 -9.60
C GLU A 104 -6.69 1.28 -10.03
N SER A 105 -6.27 2.37 -9.38
CA SER A 105 -6.75 3.73 -9.67
C SER A 105 -5.61 4.75 -9.51
N PRO A 106 -4.59 4.70 -10.38
CA PRO A 106 -3.38 5.52 -10.22
C PRO A 106 -3.64 7.03 -10.31
N GLY A 107 -4.72 7.45 -10.98
CA GLY A 107 -5.14 8.85 -11.04
C GLY A 107 -5.86 9.35 -9.78
N LEU A 108 -6.23 8.45 -8.86
CA LEU A 108 -6.80 8.82 -7.59
C LEU A 108 -5.65 9.11 -6.60
N HIS A 109 -5.56 10.34 -6.11
CA HIS A 109 -4.45 10.81 -5.27
C HIS A 109 -3.08 10.66 -5.96
N ALA A 110 -2.95 11.21 -7.17
CA ALA A 110 -1.69 11.25 -7.90
C ALA A 110 -0.70 12.23 -7.26
N VAL A 111 0.59 11.92 -7.39
CA VAL A 111 1.67 12.86 -7.06
C VAL A 111 1.76 13.88 -8.18
N GLU A 112 1.46 15.15 -7.90
CA GLU A 112 1.53 16.23 -8.90
C GLU A 112 2.93 16.85 -8.91
N HIS A 113 3.71 16.53 -9.95
CA HIS A 113 4.99 17.16 -10.22
C HIS A 113 5.15 17.45 -11.71
N PRO A 114 5.71 18.61 -12.13
CA PRO A 114 5.76 19.00 -13.55
C PRO A 114 6.62 18.05 -14.40
N THR A 115 7.66 17.45 -13.85
CA THR A 115 8.65 16.66 -14.60
C THR A 115 8.55 15.16 -14.34
N PHE A 116 8.07 14.74 -13.17
CA PHE A 116 8.09 13.34 -12.74
C PHE A 116 6.71 12.88 -12.30
N ASP A 117 6.34 11.63 -12.64
CA ASP A 117 5.18 10.96 -12.09
C ASP A 117 5.61 9.66 -11.41
N VAL A 118 4.95 9.34 -10.29
CA VAL A 118 5.16 8.09 -9.56
C VAL A 118 3.80 7.51 -9.19
N TRP A 119 3.56 6.25 -9.55
CA TRP A 119 2.33 5.55 -9.19
C TRP A 119 2.61 4.13 -8.72
N LEU A 120 1.76 3.64 -7.82
CA LEU A 120 1.83 2.29 -7.30
C LEU A 120 1.45 1.29 -8.39
N THR A 121 2.20 0.19 -8.51
CA THR A 121 1.90 -0.93 -9.40
C THR A 121 1.56 -2.21 -8.64
N SER A 122 2.29 -2.48 -7.56
CA SER A 122 2.04 -3.67 -6.73
C SER A 122 2.67 -3.55 -5.34
N CYS A 123 2.31 -4.48 -4.47
CA CYS A 123 3.02 -4.76 -3.23
C CYS A 123 3.57 -6.18 -3.28
N LYS A 124 4.71 -6.44 -2.66
CA LYS A 124 5.27 -7.78 -2.56
C LYS A 124 5.89 -8.04 -1.19
N MET A 125 5.94 -9.31 -0.81
CA MET A 125 6.77 -9.76 0.31
C MET A 125 8.24 -9.67 -0.09
N PRO A 126 9.17 -9.45 0.86
CA PRO A 126 10.58 -9.57 0.54
C PRO A 126 10.84 -10.98 0.02
N GLU A 127 11.65 -11.10 -1.02
CA GLU A 127 12.17 -12.41 -1.41
C GLU A 127 12.90 -12.98 -0.21
N ALA A 128 12.43 -14.14 0.29
CA ALA A 128 13.14 -14.87 1.33
C ALA A 128 14.56 -15.11 0.81
N ASP A 129 15.55 -14.67 1.57
CA ASP A 129 16.96 -14.78 1.21
C ASP A 129 17.29 -16.27 1.01
N THR A 130 17.24 -16.73 -0.24
CA THR A 130 17.45 -18.13 -0.64
C THR A 130 18.89 -18.58 -0.34
N SER A 131 19.72 -17.66 0.16
CA SER A 131 21.11 -17.94 0.54
C SER A 131 21.22 -18.86 1.76
N LEU A 132 20.21 -18.87 2.66
CA LEU A 132 20.19 -19.74 3.83
C LEU A 132 19.83 -21.19 3.52
N GLY A 133 19.09 -21.47 2.43
CA GLY A 133 18.73 -22.83 2.02
C GLY A 133 19.88 -23.59 1.33
N ARG A 134 20.88 -22.90 0.77
CA ARG A 134 21.97 -23.55 0.03
C ARG A 134 23.07 -24.09 0.93
N ARG A 135 23.15 -23.70 2.21
CA ARG A 135 24.14 -24.19 3.16
C ARG A 135 23.76 -25.50 3.87
N ALA A 136 22.51 -25.94 3.78
CA ALA A 136 22.05 -27.15 4.44
C ALA A 136 22.26 -28.45 3.65
N ASN A 137 22.63 -28.37 2.35
CA ASN A 137 22.78 -29.52 1.46
C ASN A 137 24.19 -29.72 0.89
N SER A 138 25.25 -29.30 1.59
CA SER A 138 26.59 -29.73 1.26
C SER A 138 26.83 -31.13 1.82
N PRO A 139 27.11 -32.16 0.96
CA PRO A 139 27.51 -33.46 1.45
C PRO A 139 28.85 -33.32 2.17
N LYS A 140 28.91 -33.80 3.39
CA LYS A 140 30.13 -33.89 4.17
C LYS A 140 31.04 -34.99 3.56
N PRO A 141 32.34 -34.74 3.38
CA PRO A 141 33.28 -35.71 2.85
C PRO A 141 33.46 -36.94 3.75
#